data_85347ef90f3dcde277083ac986b6f1ed
#
_entry.id   85347ef90f3dcde277083ac986b6f1ed
#
_cell.length_a   1.000
_cell.length_b   1.000
_cell.length_c   1.000
_cell.angle_alpha   90.00
_cell.angle_beta   90.00
_cell.angle_gamma   90.00
#
_symmetry.space_group_name_H-M   'P 1'
#
loop_
_entity.id
_entity.type
_entity.pdbx_description
1 polymer ?
#
loop_
_entity_poly.entity_id
_entity_poly.type
_entity_poly.pdbx_seq_one_letter_code
_entity_poly.pdbx_strand_id
1 'polypeptide(L)'
;VQKLYVLVSLDATRGNILHLSTNYTQHQTGDSLRYSYKGNTEPTMHHHDIVQKVDMREAQFLRRSQFDEIQYGSAVLKRNGKGAILRPVITAHGHFRVLNILFPTVKTHVISHECFLRGAIITAWADLFRQQQGEIWFIEEEIADDTDNMPWRFQGKTYHGWWKNQWQLWVQGKNRKMVCALTGGKSSKAEMLSLATSRHFIDWLHKQAVFTHSAPL
;
A
#
# COMPACT_ATOMS: atom_id res chain seq x y z
N VAL A 1 18.88 9.12 7.33
CA VAL A 1 18.61 8.64 5.97
C VAL A 1 17.10 8.73 5.73
N GLN A 2 16.68 9.45 4.68
CA GLN A 2 15.26 9.49 4.29
C GLN A 2 14.99 8.38 3.28
N LYS A 3 13.86 7.69 3.49
CA LYS A 3 13.45 6.60 2.59
C LYS A 3 12.80 7.17 1.34
N LEU A 4 13.23 6.69 0.19
CA LEU A 4 12.53 6.87 -1.07
C LEU A 4 11.49 5.76 -1.20
N TYR A 5 10.26 6.13 -1.49
CA TYR A 5 9.15 5.21 -1.72
C TYR A 5 8.82 5.14 -3.20
N VAL A 6 8.59 3.95 -3.68
CA VAL A 6 8.08 3.69 -5.02
C VAL A 6 6.71 3.05 -4.87
N LEU A 7 5.71 3.63 -5.52
CA LEU A 7 4.37 3.08 -5.60
C LEU A 7 4.12 2.66 -7.04
N VAL A 8 3.79 1.39 -7.22
CA VAL A 8 3.48 0.82 -8.53
C VAL A 8 2.08 0.20 -8.51
N SER A 9 1.32 0.46 -9.55
CA SER A 9 0.05 -0.21 -9.82
C SER A 9 0.15 -1.02 -11.10
N LEU A 10 -0.34 -2.25 -11.03
CA LEU A 10 -0.33 -3.20 -12.12
C LEU A 10 -1.74 -3.73 -12.38
N ASP A 11 -1.99 -4.14 -13.61
CA ASP A 11 -3.14 -4.96 -13.93
C ASP A 11 -2.98 -6.36 -13.29
N ALA A 12 -3.90 -6.71 -12.40
CA ALA A 12 -3.86 -7.98 -11.68
C ALA A 12 -3.94 -9.21 -12.58
N THR A 13 -4.49 -9.06 -13.80
CA THR A 13 -4.71 -10.17 -14.75
C THR A 13 -3.49 -10.37 -15.65
N ARG A 14 -2.91 -9.28 -16.16
CA ARG A 14 -1.86 -9.32 -17.18
C ARG A 14 -0.49 -8.91 -16.65
N GLY A 15 -0.43 -8.32 -15.46
CA GLY A 15 0.81 -7.84 -14.86
C GLY A 15 1.39 -6.58 -15.52
N ASN A 16 0.65 -5.94 -16.42
CA ASN A 16 1.11 -4.70 -17.06
C ASN A 16 1.18 -3.57 -16.03
N ILE A 17 2.26 -2.82 -16.04
CA ILE A 17 2.40 -1.63 -15.21
C ILE A 17 1.45 -0.56 -15.75
N LEU A 18 0.51 -0.14 -14.91
CA LEU A 18 -0.46 0.91 -15.22
C LEU A 18 0.07 2.29 -14.85
N HIS A 19 0.73 2.39 -13.71
CA HIS A 19 1.32 3.65 -13.24
C HIS A 19 2.40 3.40 -12.20
N LEU A 20 3.41 4.28 -12.20
CA LEU A 20 4.50 4.28 -11.22
C LEU A 20 4.68 5.71 -10.70
N SER A 21 4.80 5.85 -9.39
CA SER A 21 5.09 7.11 -8.72
C SER A 21 6.18 6.94 -7.69
N THR A 22 6.93 8.00 -7.47
CA THR A 22 7.88 8.09 -6.36
C THR A 22 7.51 9.25 -5.45
N ASN A 23 7.97 9.22 -4.21
CA ASN A 23 7.78 10.35 -3.31
C ASN A 23 8.84 11.45 -3.51
N TYR A 24 9.61 11.40 -4.59
CA TYR A 24 10.53 12.44 -4.99
C TYR A 24 9.93 13.24 -6.16
N THR A 25 10.05 14.57 -6.12
CA THR A 25 9.67 15.46 -7.20
C THR A 25 10.77 16.48 -7.47
N GLN A 26 11.05 16.73 -8.74
CA GLN A 26 11.95 17.80 -9.16
C GLN A 26 11.26 19.17 -9.17
N HIS A 27 9.92 19.18 -9.18
CA HIS A 27 9.18 20.44 -9.17
C HIS A 27 9.32 21.11 -7.81
N GLN A 28 9.87 22.32 -7.81
CA GLN A 28 9.83 23.19 -6.66
C GLN A 28 8.42 23.75 -6.55
N THR A 29 7.60 23.12 -5.74
CA THR A 29 6.31 23.70 -5.38
C THR A 29 6.59 24.99 -4.59
N GLY A 30 5.97 26.07 -5.03
CA GLY A 30 6.08 27.37 -4.36
C GLY A 30 5.65 27.30 -2.89
N ASP A 31 5.80 28.39 -2.16
CA ASP A 31 5.54 28.50 -0.72
C ASP A 31 4.11 28.14 -0.28
N SER A 32 3.19 27.95 -1.21
CA SER A 32 1.78 27.62 -0.96
C SER A 32 1.51 26.26 -0.30
N LEU A 33 2.52 25.39 -0.17
CA LEU A 33 2.39 24.08 0.50
C LEU A 33 2.94 24.06 1.93
N ARG A 34 3.13 25.20 2.54
CA ARG A 34 3.53 25.29 3.96
C ARG A 34 2.34 25.09 4.89
N TYR A 35 1.89 23.88 5.03
CA TYR A 35 1.09 23.49 6.17
C TYR A 35 1.99 22.87 7.22
N SER A 36 2.17 23.52 8.35
CA SER A 36 2.98 22.99 9.45
C SER A 36 2.09 22.25 10.45
N TYR A 37 2.33 20.95 10.61
CA TYR A 37 1.75 20.15 11.68
C TYR A 37 2.86 19.49 12.50
N LYS A 38 2.70 19.48 13.82
CA LYS A 38 3.56 18.73 14.73
C LYS A 38 3.04 17.29 14.81
N GLY A 39 3.58 16.42 13.97
CA GLY A 39 3.25 14.99 13.99
C GLY A 39 4.08 14.23 15.04
N ASN A 40 3.44 13.28 15.69
CA ASN A 40 4.12 12.35 16.60
C ASN A 40 5.05 11.42 15.83
N THR A 41 6.25 11.22 16.37
CA THR A 41 7.22 10.23 15.87
C THR A 41 6.68 8.82 16.05
N GLU A 42 6.73 8.02 15.00
CA GLU A 42 6.32 6.62 15.06
C GLU A 42 7.38 5.76 15.75
N PRO A 43 6.96 4.82 16.60
CA PRO A 43 7.88 3.84 17.15
C PRO A 43 8.35 2.87 16.04
N THR A 44 9.63 2.62 15.99
CA THR A 44 10.24 1.59 15.13
C THR A 44 9.97 0.23 15.76
N MET A 45 9.28 -0.64 15.04
CA MET A 45 8.94 -1.96 15.54
C MET A 45 9.56 -3.05 14.67
N HIS A 46 10.06 -4.12 15.30
CA HIS A 46 10.63 -5.29 14.65
C HIS A 46 9.60 -6.41 14.59
N HIS A 47 9.50 -7.07 13.44
CA HIS A 47 8.47 -8.08 13.20
C HIS A 47 9.09 -9.42 12.84
N HIS A 48 8.60 -10.46 13.48
CA HIS A 48 9.08 -11.82 13.25
C HIS A 48 8.01 -12.78 12.68
N ASP A 49 6.72 -12.36 12.67
CA ASP A 49 5.62 -13.20 12.23
C ASP A 49 4.60 -12.37 11.42
N ILE A 50 3.97 -13.00 10.43
CA ILE A 50 2.96 -12.38 9.57
C ILE A 50 1.74 -11.90 10.39
N VAL A 51 1.33 -12.64 11.41
CA VAL A 51 0.21 -12.25 12.30
C VAL A 51 0.58 -11.00 13.08
N GLN A 52 1.78 -10.94 13.64
CA GLN A 52 2.27 -9.75 14.33
C GLN A 52 2.36 -8.55 13.40
N LYS A 53 2.79 -8.72 12.15
CA LYS A 53 2.80 -7.65 11.15
C LYS A 53 1.40 -7.08 10.96
N VAL A 54 0.39 -7.94 10.81
CA VAL A 54 -1.00 -7.52 10.65
C VAL A 54 -1.49 -6.77 11.89
N ASP A 55 -1.29 -7.33 13.09
CA ASP A 55 -1.71 -6.70 14.34
C ASP A 55 -1.09 -5.33 14.55
N MET A 56 0.18 -5.19 14.23
CA MET A 56 0.88 -3.93 14.42
C MET A 56 0.47 -2.88 13.39
N ARG A 57 0.23 -3.26 12.14
CA ARG A 57 -0.29 -2.35 11.12
C ARG A 57 -1.72 -1.93 11.46
N GLU A 58 -2.55 -2.84 11.97
CA GLU A 58 -3.87 -2.50 12.49
C GLU A 58 -3.80 -1.55 13.69
N ALA A 59 -2.86 -1.76 14.61
CA ALA A 59 -2.65 -0.84 15.73
C ALA A 59 -2.16 0.55 15.27
N GLN A 60 -1.30 0.61 14.25
CA GLN A 60 -0.88 1.88 13.63
C GLN A 60 -2.05 2.57 12.94
N PHE A 61 -2.88 1.81 12.25
CA PHE A 61 -4.08 2.30 11.60
C PHE A 61 -5.03 2.99 12.59
N LEU A 62 -5.18 2.41 13.79
CA LEU A 62 -6.01 2.98 14.86
C LEU A 62 -5.47 4.28 15.42
N ARG A 63 -4.14 4.41 15.49
CA ARG A 63 -3.50 5.64 16.00
C ARG A 63 -3.56 6.79 15.00
N ARG A 64 -3.82 6.47 13.73
CA ARG A 64 -3.96 7.46 12.66
C ARG A 64 -5.41 7.50 12.27
N SER A 65 -6.15 8.51 12.72
CA SER A 65 -7.48 8.73 12.17
C SER A 65 -7.36 8.98 10.66
N GLN A 66 -8.34 8.57 9.89
CA GLN A 66 -8.34 8.76 8.43
C GLN A 66 -8.21 10.23 8.03
N PHE A 67 -8.68 11.12 8.89
CA PHE A 67 -8.51 12.55 8.70
C PHE A 67 -7.05 12.96 8.87
N ASP A 68 -6.35 12.26 9.71
CA ASP A 68 -4.98 12.48 9.94
C ASP A 68 -4.19 12.22 8.68
N GLU A 69 -4.47 11.34 7.82
CA GLU A 69 -3.74 11.06 6.59
C GLU A 69 -3.76 12.19 5.55
N ILE A 70 -4.75 13.04 5.58
CA ILE A 70 -4.93 14.14 4.62
C ILE A 70 -4.43 15.48 5.19
N GLN A 71 -4.46 15.66 6.50
CA GLN A 71 -4.17 16.94 7.16
C GLN A 71 -2.73 17.11 7.64
N TYR A 72 -1.87 16.24 7.33
CA TYR A 72 -0.65 16.11 8.01
C TYR A 72 0.47 16.88 7.60
N GLY A 73 0.71 17.86 8.26
CA GLY A 73 1.96 18.53 8.35
C GLY A 73 2.43 19.05 7.00
N SER A 74 3.66 19.39 6.91
CA SER A 74 4.29 19.71 5.63
C SER A 74 4.15 18.52 4.66
N ALA A 75 3.55 18.72 3.50
CA ALA A 75 3.53 17.73 2.43
C ALA A 75 4.95 17.31 2.00
N VAL A 76 5.93 18.17 2.30
CA VAL A 76 7.34 18.00 1.98
C VAL A 76 8.10 17.58 3.22
N LEU A 77 8.81 16.44 3.15
CA LEU A 77 9.67 15.95 4.22
C LEU A 77 11.07 16.58 4.16
N LYS A 78 11.60 16.71 2.96
CA LYS A 78 12.92 17.29 2.71
C LYS A 78 12.94 18.02 1.37
N ARG A 79 13.58 19.17 1.33
CA ARG A 79 13.73 19.98 0.13
C ARG A 79 15.18 20.39 -0.05
N ASN A 80 15.66 20.38 -1.27
CA ASN A 80 16.93 20.97 -1.66
C ASN A 80 16.79 21.64 -3.03
N GLY A 81 17.87 22.24 -3.54
CA GLY A 81 17.86 22.90 -4.85
C GLY A 81 17.57 21.98 -6.05
N LYS A 82 17.64 20.66 -5.87
CA LYS A 82 17.39 19.66 -6.92
C LYS A 82 15.98 19.08 -6.90
N GLY A 83 15.22 19.26 -5.80
CA GLY A 83 13.88 18.73 -5.69
C GLY A 83 13.39 18.59 -4.25
N ALA A 84 12.30 17.86 -4.07
CA ALA A 84 11.69 17.64 -2.78
C ALA A 84 11.27 16.18 -2.58
N ILE A 85 11.35 15.71 -1.34
CA ILE A 85 10.79 14.42 -0.91
C ILE A 85 9.46 14.71 -0.25
N LEU A 86 8.42 14.08 -0.78
CA LEU A 86 7.05 14.20 -0.30
C LEU A 86 6.73 13.12 0.73
N ARG A 87 5.70 13.36 1.53
CA ARG A 87 5.12 12.30 2.37
C ARG A 87 4.50 11.22 1.49
N PRO A 88 4.68 9.93 1.81
CA PRO A 88 4.12 8.83 1.02
C PRO A 88 2.62 8.93 0.80
N VAL A 89 1.87 9.42 1.80
CA VAL A 89 0.42 9.63 1.70
C VAL A 89 0.05 10.61 0.57
N ILE A 90 0.78 11.70 0.42
CA ILE A 90 0.53 12.68 -0.65
C ILE A 90 0.80 12.06 -2.02
N THR A 91 1.90 11.30 -2.12
CA THR A 91 2.22 10.56 -3.35
C THR A 91 1.13 9.54 -3.68
N ALA A 92 0.61 8.81 -2.69
CA ALA A 92 -0.47 7.85 -2.90
C ALA A 92 -1.74 8.51 -3.42
N HIS A 93 -2.16 9.63 -2.83
CA HIS A 93 -3.32 10.38 -3.32
C HIS A 93 -3.13 10.85 -4.76
N GLY A 94 -1.97 11.39 -5.11
CA GLY A 94 -1.64 11.76 -6.49
C GLY A 94 -1.68 10.57 -7.44
N HIS A 95 -1.05 9.47 -7.05
CA HIS A 95 -0.98 8.23 -7.82
C HIS A 95 -2.37 7.68 -8.17
N PHE A 96 -3.22 7.49 -7.16
CA PHE A 96 -4.56 6.95 -7.38
C PHE A 96 -5.50 7.92 -8.09
N ARG A 97 -5.29 9.23 -7.95
CA ARG A 97 -6.04 10.21 -8.74
C ARG A 97 -5.72 10.10 -10.23
N VAL A 98 -4.44 9.93 -10.60
CA VAL A 98 -4.04 9.69 -11.99
C VAL A 98 -4.66 8.39 -12.51
N LEU A 99 -4.60 7.32 -11.74
CA LEU A 99 -5.21 6.05 -12.10
C LEU A 99 -6.73 6.15 -12.28
N ASN A 100 -7.41 6.91 -11.43
CA ASN A 100 -8.86 7.12 -11.58
C ASN A 100 -9.20 7.88 -12.87
N ILE A 101 -8.39 8.86 -13.27
CA ILE A 101 -8.58 9.57 -14.55
C ILE A 101 -8.42 8.62 -15.73
N LEU A 102 -7.41 7.74 -15.68
CA LEU A 102 -7.11 6.79 -16.75
C LEU A 102 -8.07 5.58 -16.77
N PHE A 103 -8.48 5.14 -15.59
CA PHE A 103 -9.26 3.91 -15.38
C PHE A 103 -10.42 4.12 -14.40
N PRO A 104 -11.39 5.00 -14.72
CA PRO A 104 -12.45 5.39 -13.77
C PRO A 104 -13.37 4.24 -13.37
N THR A 105 -13.45 3.19 -14.18
CA THR A 105 -14.35 2.04 -13.98
C THR A 105 -13.73 0.88 -13.20
N VAL A 106 -12.48 1.00 -12.75
CA VAL A 106 -11.84 -0.02 -11.91
C VAL A 106 -12.57 -0.13 -10.58
N LYS A 107 -13.04 -1.34 -10.28
CA LYS A 107 -13.86 -1.61 -9.07
C LYS A 107 -13.08 -2.33 -7.98
N THR A 108 -12.09 -3.13 -8.32
CA THR A 108 -11.36 -3.96 -7.36
C THR A 108 -9.91 -3.52 -7.23
N HIS A 109 -9.50 -3.24 -6.00
CA HIS A 109 -8.16 -2.83 -5.66
C HIS A 109 -7.57 -3.83 -4.66
N VAL A 110 -6.42 -4.38 -4.99
CA VAL A 110 -5.64 -5.29 -4.14
C VAL A 110 -4.37 -4.56 -3.73
N ILE A 111 -4.18 -4.36 -2.43
CA ILE A 111 -3.09 -3.55 -1.90
C ILE A 111 -2.39 -4.23 -0.74
N SER A 112 -1.12 -3.89 -0.55
CA SER A 112 -0.42 -4.21 0.69
C SER A 112 -1.10 -3.55 1.89
N HIS A 113 -0.90 -4.11 3.07
CA HIS A 113 -1.53 -3.64 4.31
C HIS A 113 -0.93 -2.30 4.78
N GLU A 114 -1.27 -1.24 4.04
CA GLU A 114 -0.88 0.14 4.34
C GLU A 114 -2.11 1.06 4.39
N CYS A 115 -2.32 1.69 5.53
CA CYS A 115 -3.53 2.48 5.80
C CYS A 115 -3.73 3.64 4.82
N PHE A 116 -2.65 4.33 4.45
CA PHE A 116 -2.73 5.48 3.54
C PHE A 116 -3.13 5.09 2.11
N LEU A 117 -2.84 3.86 1.66
CA LEU A 117 -3.28 3.37 0.35
C LEU A 117 -4.80 3.25 0.29
N ARG A 118 -5.42 2.68 1.35
CA ARG A 118 -6.87 2.58 1.44
C ARG A 118 -7.54 3.93 1.36
N GLY A 119 -7.10 4.90 2.16
CA GLY A 119 -7.66 6.25 2.17
C GLY A 119 -7.57 6.94 0.81
N ALA A 120 -6.42 6.82 0.15
CA ALA A 120 -6.17 7.41 -1.16
C ALA A 120 -7.09 6.79 -2.25
N ILE A 121 -7.29 5.47 -2.24
CA ILE A 121 -8.19 4.78 -3.17
C ILE A 121 -9.65 5.21 -2.95
N ILE A 122 -10.13 5.19 -1.71
CA ILE A 122 -11.51 5.61 -1.40
C ILE A 122 -11.75 7.04 -1.85
N THR A 123 -10.78 7.92 -1.66
CA THR A 123 -10.88 9.32 -2.10
C THR A 123 -10.92 9.42 -3.63
N ALA A 124 -10.08 8.66 -4.32
CA ALA A 124 -10.00 8.72 -5.79
C ALA A 124 -11.26 8.17 -6.48
N TRP A 125 -11.84 7.09 -5.99
CA TRP A 125 -13.07 6.47 -6.52
C TRP A 125 -14.28 6.66 -5.59
N ALA A 126 -14.41 7.83 -4.96
CA ALA A 126 -15.41 8.08 -3.93
C ALA A 126 -16.83 7.70 -4.35
N ASP A 127 -17.21 7.96 -5.58
CA ASP A 127 -18.57 7.67 -6.08
C ASP A 127 -18.83 6.16 -6.19
N LEU A 128 -17.85 5.36 -6.63
CA LEU A 128 -17.98 3.90 -6.65
C LEU A 128 -18.13 3.32 -5.24
N PHE A 129 -17.41 3.87 -4.26
CA PHE A 129 -17.53 3.41 -2.87
C PHE A 129 -18.84 3.84 -2.22
N ARG A 130 -19.34 5.05 -2.49
CA ARG A 130 -20.68 5.48 -2.04
C ARG A 130 -21.79 4.59 -2.61
N GLN A 131 -21.63 4.14 -3.84
CA GLN A 131 -22.57 3.23 -4.51
C GLN A 131 -22.35 1.76 -4.14
N GLN A 132 -21.44 1.46 -3.21
CA GLN A 132 -21.07 0.09 -2.78
C GLN A 132 -20.61 -0.82 -3.93
N GLN A 133 -20.02 -0.24 -4.97
CA GLN A 133 -19.49 -0.96 -6.12
C GLN A 133 -17.97 -1.16 -6.06
N GLY A 134 -17.28 -0.43 -5.18
CA GLY A 134 -15.83 -0.54 -4.99
C GLY A 134 -15.46 -1.64 -4.01
N GLU A 135 -14.39 -2.37 -4.32
CA GLU A 135 -13.80 -3.40 -3.46
C GLU A 135 -12.35 -3.07 -3.16
N ILE A 136 -11.96 -3.14 -1.88
CA ILE A 136 -10.57 -3.06 -1.46
C ILE A 136 -10.23 -4.28 -0.65
N TRP A 137 -9.09 -4.88 -0.99
CA TRP A 137 -8.53 -6.02 -0.31
C TRP A 137 -7.13 -5.68 0.19
N PHE A 138 -6.90 -5.91 1.49
CA PHE A 138 -5.54 -5.97 2.03
C PHE A 138 -4.97 -7.37 1.83
N ILE A 139 -3.70 -7.42 1.46
CA ILE A 139 -2.92 -8.66 1.43
C ILE A 139 -1.60 -8.44 2.16
N GLU A 140 -1.24 -9.42 2.98
CA GLU A 140 0.09 -9.61 3.52
C GLU A 140 0.58 -10.98 3.10
N GLU A 141 1.77 -11.06 2.51
CA GLU A 141 2.33 -12.30 1.97
C GLU A 141 3.73 -12.55 2.52
N GLU A 142 3.99 -13.80 2.88
CA GLU A 142 5.33 -14.35 3.17
C GLU A 142 5.58 -15.48 2.19
N ILE A 143 6.44 -15.24 1.22
CA ILE A 143 6.80 -16.22 0.21
C ILE A 143 8.20 -16.72 0.54
N ALA A 144 8.27 -17.98 0.98
CA ALA A 144 9.50 -18.69 1.26
C ALA A 144 10.02 -19.43 0.03
N ASP A 145 9.13 -19.85 -0.85
CA ASP A 145 9.44 -20.60 -2.06
C ASP A 145 8.48 -20.23 -3.18
N ASP A 146 8.97 -19.53 -4.21
CA ASP A 146 8.18 -19.14 -5.38
C ASP A 146 7.90 -20.31 -6.35
N THR A 147 8.56 -21.47 -6.16
CA THR A 147 8.41 -22.63 -7.03
C THR A 147 7.37 -23.62 -6.54
N ASP A 148 6.70 -23.34 -5.43
CA ASP A 148 5.69 -24.22 -4.87
C ASP A 148 4.41 -24.22 -5.72
N ASN A 149 4.19 -25.31 -6.46
CA ASN A 149 3.04 -25.51 -7.32
C ASN A 149 1.79 -26.05 -6.59
N MET A 150 1.85 -26.19 -5.28
CA MET A 150 0.69 -26.64 -4.52
C MET A 150 -0.42 -25.57 -4.54
N PRO A 151 -1.69 -25.98 -4.51
CA PRO A 151 -2.78 -25.01 -4.39
C PRO A 151 -2.77 -24.36 -3.00
N TRP A 152 -3.22 -23.11 -2.95
CA TRP A 152 -3.46 -22.42 -1.70
C TRP A 152 -4.54 -23.12 -0.89
N ARG A 153 -4.30 -23.39 0.38
CA ARG A 153 -5.23 -24.03 1.29
C ARG A 153 -5.70 -23.06 2.35
N PHE A 154 -6.99 -22.91 2.51
CA PHE A 154 -7.58 -22.13 3.57
C PHE A 154 -7.31 -22.77 4.93
N GLN A 155 -6.75 -22.00 5.87
CA GLN A 155 -6.43 -22.47 7.22
C GLN A 155 -7.41 -21.97 8.27
N GLY A 156 -8.07 -20.86 8.01
CA GLY A 156 -9.01 -20.31 8.96
C GLY A 156 -9.20 -18.80 8.84
N LYS A 157 -10.00 -18.29 9.74
CA LYS A 157 -10.29 -16.86 9.87
C LYS A 157 -9.80 -16.37 11.22
N THR A 158 -9.29 -15.16 11.24
CA THR A 158 -8.90 -14.47 12.46
C THR A 158 -9.39 -13.02 12.41
N TYR A 159 -9.48 -12.38 13.57
CA TYR A 159 -9.99 -11.02 13.67
C TYR A 159 -8.92 -10.16 14.30
N HIS A 160 -8.55 -9.10 13.61
CA HIS A 160 -7.53 -8.17 14.06
C HIS A 160 -8.04 -6.73 14.03
N GLY A 161 -7.43 -5.93 14.88
CA GLY A 161 -7.72 -4.52 14.98
C GLY A 161 -9.00 -4.18 15.73
N TRP A 162 -9.19 -2.90 16.02
CA TRP A 162 -10.35 -2.38 16.73
C TRP A 162 -11.66 -2.66 16.01
N TRP A 163 -11.67 -2.54 14.66
CA TRP A 163 -12.83 -2.84 13.83
C TRP A 163 -13.07 -4.32 13.64
N LYS A 164 -12.24 -5.19 14.27
CA LYS A 164 -12.33 -6.64 14.14
C LYS A 164 -12.43 -7.06 12.67
N ASN A 165 -11.55 -6.50 11.83
CA ASN A 165 -11.46 -6.89 10.44
C ASN A 165 -11.22 -8.39 10.36
N GLN A 166 -12.00 -9.06 9.51
CA GLN A 166 -11.87 -10.50 9.31
C GLN A 166 -10.78 -10.79 8.29
N TRP A 167 -9.71 -11.42 8.75
CA TRP A 167 -8.63 -11.90 7.93
C TRP A 167 -8.76 -13.38 7.65
N GLN A 168 -8.44 -13.79 6.44
CA GLN A 168 -8.38 -15.18 6.00
C GLN A 168 -6.91 -15.57 5.87
N LEU A 169 -6.51 -16.64 6.55
CA LEU A 169 -5.17 -17.23 6.45
C LEU A 169 -5.18 -18.35 5.41
N TRP A 170 -4.24 -18.27 4.48
CA TRP A 170 -4.02 -19.25 3.41
C TRP A 170 -2.56 -19.72 3.44
N VAL A 171 -2.34 -21.01 3.16
CA VAL A 171 -1.03 -21.64 3.17
C VAL A 171 -0.82 -22.43 1.88
N GLN A 172 0.40 -22.37 1.34
CA GLN A 172 0.86 -23.10 0.17
C GLN A 172 2.30 -23.58 0.46
N GLY A 173 2.47 -24.84 0.84
CA GLY A 173 3.76 -25.34 1.31
C GLY A 173 4.31 -24.50 2.46
N LYS A 174 5.44 -23.82 2.25
CA LYS A 174 6.04 -22.89 3.21
C LYS A 174 5.51 -21.46 3.07
N ASN A 175 4.81 -21.16 1.98
CA ASN A 175 4.26 -19.84 1.72
C ASN A 175 3.01 -19.59 2.55
N ARG A 176 2.83 -18.35 2.99
CA ARG A 176 1.67 -17.91 3.77
C ARG A 176 1.13 -16.60 3.22
N LYS A 177 -0.17 -16.43 3.22
CA LYS A 177 -0.79 -15.14 2.96
C LYS A 177 -1.99 -14.90 3.87
N MET A 178 -2.17 -13.66 4.24
CA MET A 178 -3.38 -13.19 4.92
C MET A 178 -4.09 -12.17 4.03
N VAL A 179 -5.39 -12.33 3.89
CA VAL A 179 -6.24 -11.52 3.02
C VAL A 179 -7.43 -10.99 3.80
N CYS A 180 -7.70 -9.70 3.67
CA CYS A 180 -8.84 -9.05 4.31
C CYS A 180 -9.63 -8.22 3.31
N ALA A 181 -10.94 -8.50 3.20
CA ALA A 181 -11.86 -7.64 2.45
C ALA A 181 -12.25 -6.44 3.32
N LEU A 182 -11.92 -5.23 2.89
CA LEU A 182 -12.27 -4.00 3.59
C LEU A 182 -13.64 -3.46 3.17
N THR A 183 -13.99 -3.62 1.92
CA THR A 183 -15.25 -3.14 1.36
C THR A 183 -15.75 -4.11 0.30
N GLY A 184 -17.03 -4.45 0.34
CA GLY A 184 -17.77 -5.14 -0.74
C GLY A 184 -17.29 -6.53 -1.18
N GLY A 185 -16.10 -6.94 -0.78
CA GLY A 185 -15.44 -8.15 -1.26
C GLY A 185 -16.12 -9.44 -0.83
N LYS A 186 -16.25 -10.39 -1.77
CA LYS A 186 -16.72 -11.74 -1.48
C LYS A 186 -15.55 -12.66 -1.17
N SER A 187 -15.68 -13.49 -0.16
CA SER A 187 -14.64 -14.43 0.27
C SER A 187 -14.16 -15.39 -0.81
N SER A 188 -15.00 -15.69 -1.80
CA SER A 188 -14.67 -16.59 -2.92
C SER A 188 -13.53 -16.11 -3.83
N LYS A 189 -13.15 -14.83 -3.77
CA LYS A 189 -12.04 -14.29 -4.55
C LYS A 189 -10.70 -14.34 -3.80
N ALA A 190 -10.70 -14.55 -2.50
CA ALA A 190 -9.52 -14.38 -1.65
C ALA A 190 -8.34 -15.31 -2.03
N GLU A 191 -8.63 -16.54 -2.45
CA GLU A 191 -7.61 -17.50 -2.89
C GLU A 191 -6.79 -16.99 -4.07
N MET A 192 -7.44 -16.33 -5.03
CA MET A 192 -6.83 -15.87 -6.28
C MET A 192 -6.05 -14.56 -6.13
N LEU A 193 -6.24 -13.85 -5.01
CA LEU A 193 -5.59 -12.56 -4.82
C LEU A 193 -4.12 -12.77 -4.45
N SER A 194 -3.24 -12.00 -5.09
CA SER A 194 -1.80 -12.00 -4.84
C SER A 194 -1.16 -10.69 -5.26
N LEU A 195 -0.06 -10.36 -4.59
CA LEU A 195 0.85 -9.28 -4.97
C LEU A 195 2.11 -9.80 -5.68
N ALA A 196 2.14 -11.08 -6.08
CA ALA A 196 3.33 -11.71 -6.67
C ALA A 196 3.90 -10.90 -7.83
N THR A 197 3.05 -10.47 -8.78
CA THR A 197 3.50 -9.69 -9.94
C THR A 197 4.16 -8.38 -9.53
N SER A 198 3.59 -7.66 -8.56
CA SER A 198 4.19 -6.42 -8.06
C SER A 198 5.49 -6.69 -7.30
N ARG A 199 5.58 -7.80 -6.58
CA ARG A 199 6.80 -8.22 -5.88
C ARG A 199 7.92 -8.50 -6.88
N HIS A 200 7.68 -9.28 -7.92
CA HIS A 200 8.68 -9.55 -8.95
C HIS A 200 9.21 -8.26 -9.60
N PHE A 201 8.32 -7.29 -9.87
CA PHE A 201 8.75 -5.99 -10.37
C PHE A 201 9.60 -5.23 -9.36
N ILE A 202 9.21 -5.18 -8.10
CA ILE A 202 9.95 -4.49 -7.04
C ILE A 202 11.31 -5.17 -6.81
N ASP A 203 11.37 -6.49 -6.80
CA ASP A 203 12.62 -7.25 -6.67
C ASP A 203 13.56 -7.00 -7.87
N TRP A 204 13.01 -6.95 -9.07
CA TRP A 204 13.76 -6.56 -10.25
C TRP A 204 14.29 -5.13 -10.12
N LEU A 205 13.45 -4.19 -9.67
CA LEU A 205 13.83 -2.78 -9.47
C LEU A 205 14.98 -2.66 -8.46
N HIS A 206 14.92 -3.38 -7.35
CA HIS A 206 15.98 -3.38 -6.34
C HIS A 206 17.33 -3.91 -6.85
N LYS A 207 17.33 -4.73 -7.87
CA LYS A 207 18.56 -5.23 -8.51
C LYS A 207 19.20 -4.23 -9.46
N GLN A 208 18.52 -3.13 -9.80
CA GLN A 208 19.08 -2.12 -10.70
C GLN A 208 20.13 -1.28 -9.97
N ALA A 209 21.25 -0.98 -10.65
CA ALA A 209 22.39 -0.27 -10.07
C ALA A 209 22.01 1.09 -9.44
N VAL A 210 21.01 1.78 -10.01
CA VAL A 210 20.49 3.07 -9.49
C VAL A 210 19.96 2.95 -8.06
N PHE A 211 19.43 1.77 -7.68
CA PHE A 211 18.86 1.53 -6.34
C PHE A 211 19.81 0.81 -5.40
N THR A 212 20.87 0.18 -5.92
CA THR A 212 21.87 -0.52 -5.11
C THR A 212 22.96 0.41 -4.59
N HIS A 213 23.17 1.54 -5.25
CA HIS A 213 24.11 2.55 -4.82
C HIS A 213 23.34 3.69 -4.16
N SER A 214 23.28 3.70 -2.82
CA SER A 214 22.74 4.81 -2.06
C SER A 214 23.65 6.03 -2.26
N ALA A 215 23.39 6.82 -3.29
CA ALA A 215 23.97 8.16 -3.34
C ALA A 215 23.40 8.98 -2.17
N PRO A 216 24.22 9.65 -1.36
CA PRO A 216 23.70 10.58 -0.37
C PRO A 216 22.98 11.71 -1.13
N LEU A 217 21.69 11.90 -0.80
CA LEU A 217 20.89 13.05 -1.23
C LEU A 217 21.34 14.31 -0.50
#